data_de844ef528e07c880e9daece2115c427
#
_entry.id   de844ef528e07c880e9daece2115c427
#
_cell.length_a   1.000
_cell.length_b   1.000
_cell.length_c   1.000
_cell.angle_alpha   90.00
_cell.angle_beta   90.00
_cell.angle_gamma   90.00
#
_symmetry.space_group_name_H-M   'P 1'
#
loop_
_entity.id
_entity.type
_entity.pdbx_description
1 polymer ?
#
loop_
_entity_poly.entity_id
_entity_poly.type
_entity_poly.pdbx_seq_one_letter_code
_entity_poly.pdbx_strand_id
1 'polypeptide(L)'
;LAMENAKNATEKEKNAVLAKNEQLRADLLRAISHDLRTPLCSISGNADMLLSNSNRLDEATKHQIYTDIYDDSEWLIGVVENLLSITRLNDGRLKFKFTDQLLDEVISESLRHISRKHDDYKIVADCEELVLTRMDVRLIIQVLVNLIDNAIKYTPSGSVICIRGIKKDGKAQISVE
;
A
#
# COMPACT_ATOMS: atom_id res chain seq x y z
N LEU A 1 41.52 -29.79 -2.75
CA LEU A 1 40.33 -30.49 -2.23
C LEU A 1 39.57 -29.66 -1.19
N ALA A 2 40.19 -29.17 -0.07
CA ALA A 2 39.45 -28.37 0.95
C ALA A 2 38.97 -27.00 0.42
N MET A 3 39.84 -26.27 -0.31
CA MET A 3 39.47 -24.99 -0.95
C MET A 3 38.42 -25.13 -2.07
N GLU A 4 38.46 -26.23 -2.79
CA GLU A 4 37.53 -26.53 -3.88
C GLU A 4 36.12 -26.90 -3.33
N ASN A 5 36.08 -27.65 -2.23
CA ASN A 5 34.84 -27.95 -1.51
C ASN A 5 34.23 -26.70 -0.89
N ALA A 6 35.01 -25.76 -0.35
CA ALA A 6 34.53 -24.50 0.16
C ALA A 6 33.97 -23.61 -0.95
N LYS A 7 34.62 -23.55 -2.14
CA LYS A 7 34.18 -22.80 -3.30
C LYS A 7 32.85 -23.37 -3.85
N ASN A 8 32.76 -24.69 -3.95
CA ASN A 8 31.54 -25.37 -4.40
C ASN A 8 30.38 -25.20 -3.42
N ALA A 9 30.63 -25.11 -2.11
CA ALA A 9 29.60 -24.84 -1.11
C ALA A 9 29.06 -23.41 -1.23
N THR A 10 29.93 -22.41 -1.36
CA THR A 10 29.52 -21.00 -1.56
C THR A 10 28.78 -20.78 -2.87
N GLU A 11 29.17 -21.47 -3.94
CA GLU A 11 28.49 -21.39 -5.24
C GLU A 11 27.09 -22.04 -5.19
N LYS A 12 26.94 -23.18 -4.53
CA LYS A 12 25.64 -23.81 -4.26
C LYS A 12 24.71 -22.93 -3.45
N GLU A 13 25.23 -22.28 -2.39
CA GLU A 13 24.47 -21.36 -1.57
C GLU A 13 24.00 -20.13 -2.35
N LYS A 14 24.89 -19.55 -3.16
CA LYS A 14 24.56 -18.44 -4.06
C LYS A 14 23.47 -18.80 -5.07
N ASN A 15 23.59 -19.98 -5.69
CA ASN A 15 22.61 -20.47 -6.66
C ASN A 15 21.26 -20.78 -5.99
N ALA A 16 21.25 -21.30 -4.76
CA ALA A 16 20.03 -21.52 -4.01
C ALA A 16 19.32 -20.19 -3.64
N VAL A 17 20.08 -19.15 -3.27
CA VAL A 17 19.53 -17.81 -3.01
C VAL A 17 18.95 -17.20 -4.28
N LEU A 18 19.65 -17.33 -5.43
CA LEU A 18 19.14 -16.83 -6.72
C LEU A 18 17.86 -17.56 -7.14
N ALA A 19 17.83 -18.89 -7.06
CA ALA A 19 16.64 -19.67 -7.37
C ALA A 19 15.45 -19.32 -6.47
N LYS A 20 15.69 -19.10 -5.17
CA LYS A 20 14.66 -18.66 -4.23
C LYS A 20 14.11 -17.27 -4.56
N ASN A 21 14.97 -16.35 -4.97
CA ASN A 21 14.55 -15.01 -5.39
C ASN A 21 13.74 -15.05 -6.69
N GLU A 22 14.13 -15.88 -7.65
CA GLU A 22 13.37 -16.10 -8.88
C GLU A 22 11.98 -16.68 -8.60
N GLN A 23 11.90 -17.68 -7.71
CA GLN A 23 10.64 -18.26 -7.30
C GLN A 23 9.74 -17.24 -6.61
N LEU A 24 10.29 -16.44 -5.68
CA LEU A 24 9.54 -15.36 -5.02
C LEU A 24 9.01 -14.34 -6.02
N ARG A 25 9.80 -13.97 -7.03
CA ARG A 25 9.34 -13.06 -8.10
C ARG A 25 8.20 -13.67 -8.92
N ALA A 26 8.30 -14.94 -9.28
CA ALA A 26 7.26 -15.63 -10.03
C ALA A 26 5.95 -15.75 -9.23
N ASP A 27 6.04 -16.08 -7.94
CA ASP A 27 4.89 -16.19 -7.06
C ASP A 27 4.24 -14.82 -6.81
N LEU A 28 5.04 -13.76 -6.62
CA LEU A 28 4.56 -12.38 -6.51
C LEU A 28 3.81 -11.94 -7.78
N LEU A 29 4.38 -12.17 -8.96
CA LEU A 29 3.73 -11.82 -10.23
C LEU A 29 2.42 -12.59 -10.44
N ARG A 30 2.36 -13.84 -10.01
CA ARG A 30 1.12 -14.66 -10.08
C ARG A 30 0.05 -14.11 -9.14
N ALA A 31 0.42 -13.79 -7.90
CA ALA A 31 -0.49 -13.18 -6.93
C ALA A 31 -1.02 -11.84 -7.41
N ILE A 32 -0.14 -10.94 -7.88
CA ILE A 32 -0.52 -9.64 -8.43
C ILE A 32 -1.45 -9.80 -9.64
N SER A 33 -1.15 -10.73 -10.56
CA SER A 33 -1.99 -10.96 -11.74
C SER A 33 -3.38 -11.45 -11.37
N HIS A 34 -3.50 -12.27 -10.32
CA HIS A 34 -4.78 -12.71 -9.80
C HIS A 34 -5.55 -11.55 -9.18
N ASP A 35 -4.90 -10.76 -8.34
CA ASP A 35 -5.53 -9.65 -7.61
C ASP A 35 -5.94 -8.50 -8.54
N LEU A 36 -5.19 -8.25 -9.62
CA LEU A 36 -5.56 -7.27 -10.64
C LEU A 36 -6.76 -7.74 -11.49
N ARG A 37 -6.93 -9.05 -11.72
CA ARG A 37 -8.00 -9.58 -12.56
C ARG A 37 -9.38 -9.32 -11.97
N THR A 38 -9.55 -9.46 -10.66
CA THR A 38 -10.84 -9.32 -9.98
C THR A 38 -11.47 -7.94 -10.20
N PRO A 39 -10.81 -6.81 -9.88
CA PRO A 39 -11.37 -5.48 -10.13
C PRO A 39 -11.51 -5.17 -11.63
N LEU A 40 -10.60 -5.65 -12.48
CA LEU A 40 -10.75 -5.48 -13.93
C LEU A 40 -12.00 -6.18 -14.47
N CYS A 41 -12.32 -7.38 -13.99
CA CYS A 41 -13.56 -8.07 -14.36
C CYS A 41 -14.79 -7.35 -13.83
N SER A 42 -14.73 -6.79 -12.62
CA SER A 42 -15.80 -5.97 -12.03
C SER A 42 -16.06 -4.72 -12.85
N ILE A 43 -15.02 -3.94 -13.15
CA ILE A 43 -15.10 -2.75 -14.00
C ILE A 43 -15.71 -3.09 -15.36
N SER A 44 -15.20 -4.16 -16.00
CA SER A 44 -15.68 -4.57 -17.32
C SER A 44 -17.15 -5.01 -17.28
N GLY A 45 -17.56 -5.79 -16.26
CA GLY A 45 -18.94 -6.23 -16.09
C GLY A 45 -19.90 -5.07 -15.80
N ASN A 46 -19.50 -4.14 -14.94
CA ASN A 46 -20.24 -2.93 -14.62
C ASN A 46 -20.40 -2.02 -15.84
N ALA A 47 -19.34 -1.84 -16.62
CA ALA A 47 -19.39 -1.07 -17.87
C ALA A 47 -20.30 -1.73 -18.92
N ASP A 48 -20.24 -3.06 -19.07
CA ASP A 48 -21.13 -3.80 -19.98
C ASP A 48 -22.60 -3.69 -19.55
N MET A 49 -22.89 -3.75 -18.25
CA MET A 49 -24.23 -3.55 -17.71
C MET A 49 -24.78 -2.15 -18.07
N LEU A 50 -23.97 -1.10 -17.96
CA LEU A 50 -24.36 0.25 -18.34
C LEU A 50 -24.59 0.37 -19.85
N LEU A 51 -23.73 -0.25 -20.68
CA LEU A 51 -23.85 -0.20 -22.13
C LEU A 51 -25.09 -0.96 -22.63
N SER A 52 -25.37 -2.14 -22.07
CA SER A 52 -26.42 -3.03 -22.55
C SER A 52 -27.80 -2.73 -21.96
N ASN A 53 -27.89 -2.18 -20.73
CA ASN A 53 -29.13 -2.06 -19.98
C ASN A 53 -29.41 -0.67 -19.41
N SER A 54 -28.71 0.38 -19.84
CA SER A 54 -28.81 1.74 -19.24
C SER A 54 -30.26 2.26 -19.13
N ASN A 55 -31.10 1.95 -20.11
CA ASN A 55 -32.49 2.39 -20.14
C ASN A 55 -33.43 1.64 -19.17
N ARG A 56 -32.95 0.52 -18.58
CA ARG A 56 -33.69 -0.32 -17.63
C ARG A 56 -33.26 -0.15 -16.19
N LEU A 57 -32.14 0.54 -15.99
CA LEU A 57 -31.58 0.79 -14.68
C LEU A 57 -32.13 2.13 -14.14
N ASP A 58 -32.48 2.14 -12.86
CA ASP A 58 -32.77 3.38 -12.16
C ASP A 58 -31.50 4.20 -11.88
N GLU A 59 -31.67 5.47 -11.58
CA GLU A 59 -30.54 6.38 -11.35
C GLU A 59 -29.70 5.99 -10.12
N ALA A 60 -30.33 5.40 -9.10
CA ALA A 60 -29.61 4.93 -7.92
C ALA A 60 -28.66 3.76 -8.25
N THR A 61 -29.16 2.79 -9.03
CA THR A 61 -28.36 1.65 -9.51
C THR A 61 -27.24 2.11 -10.43
N LYS A 62 -27.51 3.06 -11.34
CA LYS A 62 -26.45 3.64 -12.20
C LYS A 62 -25.37 4.32 -11.36
N HIS A 63 -25.77 5.11 -10.37
CA HIS A 63 -24.83 5.79 -9.49
C HIS A 63 -23.95 4.79 -8.74
N GLN A 64 -24.55 3.72 -8.23
CA GLN A 64 -23.78 2.65 -7.56
C GLN A 64 -22.75 2.02 -8.51
N ILE A 65 -23.16 1.70 -9.75
CA ILE A 65 -22.26 1.12 -10.76
C ILE A 65 -21.10 2.06 -11.10
N TYR A 66 -21.37 3.37 -11.26
CA TYR A 66 -20.29 4.34 -11.47
C TYR A 66 -19.33 4.41 -10.29
N THR A 67 -19.87 4.35 -9.08
CA THR A 67 -19.07 4.35 -7.85
C THR A 67 -18.19 3.11 -7.79
N ASP A 68 -18.73 1.93 -8.08
CA ASP A 68 -17.99 0.67 -8.06
C ASP A 68 -16.86 0.67 -9.11
N ILE A 69 -17.12 1.18 -10.32
CA ILE A 69 -16.10 1.35 -11.37
C ILE A 69 -14.98 2.29 -10.91
N TYR A 70 -15.35 3.40 -10.30
CA TYR A 70 -14.40 4.39 -9.81
C TYR A 70 -13.52 3.80 -8.71
N ASP A 71 -14.11 3.11 -7.72
CA ASP A 71 -13.41 2.53 -6.60
C ASP A 71 -12.44 1.43 -7.01
N ASP A 72 -12.87 0.54 -7.89
CA ASP A 72 -12.02 -0.51 -8.46
C ASP A 72 -10.85 0.08 -9.26
N SER A 73 -11.09 1.20 -9.97
CA SER A 73 -10.05 1.92 -10.73
C SER A 73 -9.02 2.57 -9.81
N GLU A 74 -9.44 3.26 -8.75
CA GLU A 74 -8.55 3.86 -7.74
C GLU A 74 -7.72 2.80 -7.03
N TRP A 75 -8.34 1.65 -6.69
CA TRP A 75 -7.62 0.54 -6.11
C TRP A 75 -6.53 -0.01 -7.04
N LEU A 76 -6.83 -0.16 -8.35
CA LEU A 76 -5.87 -0.60 -9.35
C LEU A 76 -4.68 0.37 -9.49
N ILE A 77 -4.95 1.68 -9.47
CA ILE A 77 -3.90 2.71 -9.48
C ILE A 77 -2.97 2.52 -8.28
N GLY A 78 -3.52 2.35 -7.08
CA GLY A 78 -2.72 2.11 -5.87
C GLY A 78 -1.84 0.86 -5.95
N VAL A 79 -2.37 -0.25 -6.49
CA VAL A 79 -1.59 -1.48 -6.69
C VAL A 79 -0.43 -1.27 -7.67
N VAL A 80 -0.67 -0.57 -8.79
CA VAL A 80 0.37 -0.26 -9.77
C VAL A 80 1.46 0.63 -9.16
N GLU A 81 1.11 1.65 -8.41
CA GLU A 81 2.06 2.53 -7.73
C GLU A 81 2.92 1.78 -6.71
N ASN A 82 2.30 0.88 -5.93
CA ASN A 82 3.02 0.01 -5.00
C ASN A 82 4.01 -0.92 -5.73
N LEU A 83 3.61 -1.51 -6.85
CA LEU A 83 4.47 -2.36 -7.67
C LEU A 83 5.66 -1.58 -8.25
N LEU A 84 5.42 -0.38 -8.75
CA LEU A 84 6.48 0.51 -9.25
C LEU A 84 7.45 0.92 -8.15
N SER A 85 6.96 1.12 -6.93
CA SER A 85 7.80 1.44 -5.76
C SER A 85 8.70 0.25 -5.39
N ILE A 86 8.18 -0.98 -5.41
CA ILE A 86 8.96 -2.21 -5.16
C ILE A 86 10.03 -2.40 -6.24
N THR A 87 9.71 -2.20 -7.51
CA THR A 87 10.67 -2.35 -8.61
C THR A 87 11.80 -1.32 -8.52
N ARG A 88 11.49 -0.06 -8.19
CA ARG A 88 12.50 0.98 -7.99
C ARG A 88 13.43 0.71 -6.81
N LEU A 89 12.90 0.11 -5.73
CA LEU A 89 13.68 -0.34 -4.58
C LEU A 89 14.68 -1.43 -4.97
N ASN A 90 14.20 -2.47 -5.68
CA ASN A 90 15.03 -3.61 -6.09
C ASN A 90 16.12 -3.24 -7.08
N ASP A 91 15.86 -2.28 -7.97
CA ASP A 91 16.84 -1.79 -8.95
C ASP A 91 17.90 -0.84 -8.36
N GLY A 92 17.83 -0.53 -7.06
CA GLY A 92 18.70 0.47 -6.42
C GLY A 92 18.52 1.89 -6.97
N ARG A 93 17.46 2.13 -7.75
CA ARG A 93 17.18 3.42 -8.39
C ARG A 93 16.41 4.38 -7.48
N LEU A 94 15.96 3.91 -6.31
CA LEU A 94 15.26 4.75 -5.36
C LEU A 94 16.26 5.72 -4.73
N LYS A 95 16.22 6.98 -5.15
CA LYS A 95 16.98 8.05 -4.51
C LYS A 95 16.15 8.56 -3.33
N PHE A 96 16.55 8.20 -2.13
CA PHE A 96 15.94 8.72 -0.90
C PHE A 96 16.21 10.21 -0.78
N LYS A 97 15.17 10.99 -0.55
CA LYS A 97 15.25 12.42 -0.28
C LYS A 97 14.97 12.67 1.20
N PHE A 98 16.00 12.53 2.03
CA PHE A 98 15.88 12.77 3.46
C PHE A 98 15.82 14.26 3.77
N THR A 99 14.80 14.67 4.52
CA THR A 99 14.61 16.00 5.06
C THR A 99 14.22 15.92 6.52
N ASP A 100 14.57 16.92 7.32
CA ASP A 100 14.14 17.03 8.71
C ASP A 100 12.68 17.54 8.73
N GLN A 101 11.79 16.78 9.36
CA GLN A 101 10.35 17.04 9.37
C GLN A 101 9.76 16.76 10.76
N LEU A 102 8.70 17.47 11.08
CA LEU A 102 7.90 17.22 12.25
C LEU A 102 6.97 16.02 12.00
N LEU A 103 6.92 15.13 12.98
CA LEU A 103 6.19 13.87 12.85
C LEU A 103 4.68 14.09 12.75
N ASP A 104 4.14 15.05 13.52
CA ASP A 104 2.74 15.45 13.51
C ASP A 104 2.28 16.01 12.16
N GLU A 105 3.16 16.79 11.46
CA GLU A 105 2.87 17.30 10.13
C GLU A 105 2.75 16.14 9.11
N VAL A 106 3.65 15.15 9.20
CA VAL A 106 3.64 13.99 8.30
C VAL A 106 2.42 13.10 8.55
N ILE A 107 2.03 12.90 9.81
CA ILE A 107 0.80 12.17 10.17
C ILE A 107 -0.42 12.94 9.65
N SER A 108 -0.48 14.25 9.87
CA SER A 108 -1.59 15.09 9.41
C SER A 108 -1.73 15.09 7.89
N GLU A 109 -0.61 15.13 7.17
CA GLU A 109 -0.61 15.05 5.70
C GLU A 109 -1.08 13.67 5.22
N SER A 110 -0.65 12.59 5.89
CA SER A 110 -1.11 11.23 5.56
C SER A 110 -2.62 11.09 5.70
N LEU A 111 -3.21 11.70 6.73
CA LEU A 111 -4.67 11.69 6.95
C LEU A 111 -5.44 12.44 5.87
N ARG A 112 -4.85 13.44 5.20
CA ARG A 112 -5.50 14.14 4.08
C ARG A 112 -5.62 13.26 2.83
N HIS A 113 -4.75 12.26 2.70
CA HIS A 113 -4.78 11.30 1.59
C HIS A 113 -5.79 10.17 1.81
N ILE A 114 -6.32 10.02 3.04
CA ILE A 114 -7.35 9.02 3.32
C ILE A 114 -8.67 9.49 2.71
N SER A 115 -9.28 8.63 1.89
CA SER A 115 -10.55 8.93 1.22
C SER A 115 -11.66 9.22 2.23
N ARG A 116 -12.51 10.22 1.93
CA ARG A 116 -13.72 10.58 2.72
C ARG A 116 -14.78 9.48 2.79
N LYS A 117 -14.59 8.37 2.06
CA LYS A 117 -15.48 7.18 2.10
C LYS A 117 -15.49 6.45 3.44
N HIS A 118 -14.64 6.86 4.37
CA HIS A 118 -14.48 6.19 5.66
C HIS A 118 -15.12 6.98 6.82
N ASP A 119 -16.22 7.71 6.53
CA ASP A 119 -17.00 8.45 7.54
C ASP A 119 -17.53 7.53 8.66
N ASP A 120 -17.58 6.22 8.43
CA ASP A 120 -17.96 5.21 9.42
C ASP A 120 -16.87 4.93 10.47
N TYR A 121 -15.64 5.45 10.28
CA TYR A 121 -14.53 5.23 11.20
C TYR A 121 -14.10 6.52 11.87
N LYS A 122 -13.86 6.44 13.17
CA LYS A 122 -13.26 7.56 13.91
C LYS A 122 -11.74 7.40 13.91
N ILE A 123 -11.06 8.20 13.08
CA ILE A 123 -9.59 8.23 13.05
C ILE A 123 -9.10 9.31 13.99
N VAL A 124 -8.23 8.94 14.94
CA VAL A 124 -7.65 9.84 15.94
C VAL A 124 -6.14 9.84 15.80
N ALA A 125 -5.54 11.01 15.68
CA ALA A 125 -4.09 11.17 15.73
C ALA A 125 -3.68 11.66 17.13
N ASP A 126 -2.75 10.96 17.76
CA ASP A 126 -2.13 11.28 19.03
C ASP A 126 -0.60 11.32 18.81
N CYS A 127 -0.04 12.51 18.72
CA CYS A 127 1.38 12.69 18.45
C CYS A 127 2.03 13.50 19.56
N GLU A 128 3.17 13.02 20.05
CA GLU A 128 4.02 13.76 20.97
C GLU A 128 4.51 15.06 20.29
N GLU A 129 4.49 16.16 21.01
CA GLU A 129 4.87 17.46 20.46
C GLU A 129 6.35 17.52 20.07
N LEU A 130 6.63 18.21 18.95
CA LEU A 130 7.99 18.54 18.47
C LEU A 130 8.92 17.34 18.21
N VAL A 131 8.37 16.21 17.78
CA VAL A 131 9.21 15.09 17.32
C VAL A 131 9.77 15.40 15.95
N LEU A 132 10.98 16.01 15.91
CA LEU A 132 11.72 16.25 14.68
C LEU A 132 12.51 14.99 14.28
N THR A 133 12.36 14.53 13.06
CA THR A 133 13.07 13.35 12.57
C THR A 133 13.42 13.47 11.07
N ARG A 134 14.54 12.84 10.68
CA ARG A 134 15.02 12.85 9.31
C ARG A 134 14.45 11.69 8.53
N MET A 135 13.60 11.99 7.53
CA MET A 135 12.89 10.99 6.74
C MET A 135 12.68 11.41 5.28
N ASP A 136 12.37 10.45 4.43
CA ASP A 136 11.75 10.74 3.11
C ASP A 136 10.23 10.80 3.30
N VAL A 137 9.70 12.02 3.36
CA VAL A 137 8.29 12.31 3.67
C VAL A 137 7.33 11.55 2.76
N ARG A 138 7.62 11.49 1.46
CA ARG A 138 6.73 10.84 0.48
C ARG A 138 6.58 9.35 0.77
N LEU A 139 7.69 8.68 1.11
CA LEU A 139 7.66 7.25 1.42
C LEU A 139 6.98 6.98 2.76
N ILE A 140 7.20 7.83 3.77
CA ILE A 140 6.52 7.67 5.06
C ILE A 140 5.02 7.92 4.94
N ILE A 141 4.59 8.95 4.20
CA ILE A 141 3.17 9.18 3.89
C ILE A 141 2.57 7.94 3.22
N GLN A 142 3.22 7.38 2.19
CA GLN A 142 2.74 6.18 1.51
C GLN A 142 2.62 4.98 2.45
N VAL A 143 3.58 4.79 3.35
CA VAL A 143 3.52 3.71 4.37
C VAL A 143 2.34 3.94 5.31
N LEU A 144 2.15 5.16 5.81
CA LEU A 144 1.07 5.48 6.73
C LEU A 144 -0.31 5.31 6.07
N VAL A 145 -0.49 5.81 4.85
CA VAL A 145 -1.73 5.61 4.08
C VAL A 145 -2.02 4.12 3.93
N ASN A 146 -1.06 3.32 3.51
CA ASN A 146 -1.24 1.87 3.37
C ASN A 146 -1.60 1.19 4.71
N LEU A 147 -1.01 1.61 5.82
CA LEU A 147 -1.32 1.04 7.14
C LEU A 147 -2.73 1.43 7.61
N ILE A 148 -3.12 2.68 7.38
CA ILE A 148 -4.45 3.18 7.77
C ILE A 148 -5.53 2.52 6.89
N ASP A 149 -5.32 2.40 5.57
CA ASP A 149 -6.25 1.71 4.67
C ASP A 149 -6.40 0.23 5.06
N ASN A 150 -5.31 -0.44 5.45
CA ASN A 150 -5.38 -1.79 5.97
C ASN A 150 -6.17 -1.86 7.29
N ALA A 151 -5.95 -0.91 8.21
CA ALA A 151 -6.71 -0.84 9.45
C ALA A 151 -8.21 -0.68 9.17
N ILE A 152 -8.60 0.23 8.27
CA ILE A 152 -9.98 0.45 7.85
C ILE A 152 -10.57 -0.84 7.24
N LYS A 153 -9.84 -1.50 6.33
CA LYS A 153 -10.32 -2.70 5.62
C LYS A 153 -10.55 -3.90 6.52
N TYR A 154 -9.72 -4.06 7.55
CA TYR A 154 -9.75 -5.27 8.40
C TYR A 154 -10.34 -5.04 9.78
N THR A 155 -10.81 -3.84 10.08
CA THR A 155 -11.46 -3.51 11.36
C THR A 155 -12.98 -3.35 11.15
N PRO A 156 -13.83 -3.79 12.09
CA PRO A 156 -15.28 -3.60 11.99
C PRO A 156 -15.67 -2.12 11.86
N SER A 157 -16.71 -1.83 11.08
CA SER A 157 -17.29 -0.48 10.95
C SER A 157 -17.68 0.09 12.32
N GLY A 158 -17.46 1.38 12.53
CA GLY A 158 -17.68 2.08 13.80
C GLY A 158 -16.52 2.02 14.79
N SER A 159 -15.43 1.33 14.44
CA SER A 159 -14.22 1.26 15.27
C SER A 159 -13.45 2.60 15.29
N VAL A 160 -12.61 2.75 16.31
CA VAL A 160 -11.67 3.86 16.42
C VAL A 160 -10.30 3.39 15.98
N ILE A 161 -9.72 4.07 14.98
CA ILE A 161 -8.35 3.83 14.52
C ILE A 161 -7.46 4.92 15.11
N CYS A 162 -6.49 4.53 15.93
CA CYS A 162 -5.58 5.47 16.58
C CYS A 162 -4.21 5.45 15.91
N ILE A 163 -3.74 6.61 15.48
CA ILE A 163 -2.39 6.80 14.95
C ILE A 163 -1.58 7.51 16.03
N ARG A 164 -0.59 6.81 16.57
CA ARG A 164 0.24 7.38 17.63
C ARG A 164 1.66 7.61 17.15
N GLY A 165 2.17 8.83 17.38
CA GLY A 165 3.54 9.22 17.09
C GLY A 165 4.30 9.59 18.35
N ILE A 166 5.39 8.89 18.69
CA ILE A 166 6.19 9.15 19.88
C ILE A 166 7.68 9.14 19.58
N LYS A 167 8.46 9.75 20.46
CA LYS A 167 9.91 9.61 20.48
C LYS A 167 10.30 8.56 21.51
N LYS A 168 10.90 7.45 21.05
CA LYS A 168 11.37 6.37 21.91
C LYS A 168 12.79 5.99 21.56
N ASP A 169 13.68 5.90 22.56
CA ASP A 169 15.09 5.53 22.40
C ASP A 169 15.83 6.31 21.30
N GLY A 170 15.55 7.62 21.18
CA GLY A 170 16.15 8.50 20.18
C GLY A 170 15.63 8.31 18.75
N LYS A 171 14.59 7.49 18.57
CA LYS A 171 13.92 7.24 17.28
C LYS A 171 12.48 7.70 17.31
N ALA A 172 11.96 8.16 16.16
CA ALA A 172 10.53 8.35 16.00
C ALA A 172 9.86 6.97 15.79
N GLN A 173 8.82 6.70 16.56
CA GLN A 173 8.00 5.50 16.43
C GLN A 173 6.58 5.93 16.08
N ILE A 174 6.01 5.32 15.04
CA ILE A 174 4.60 5.50 14.67
C ILE A 174 3.92 4.14 14.82
N SER A 175 2.72 4.13 15.43
CA SER A 175 1.84 2.96 15.46
C SER A 175 0.46 3.32 14.91
N VAL A 176 -0.19 2.33 14.29
CA VAL A 176 -1.59 2.38 13.86
C VAL A 176 -2.30 1.23 14.58
N GLU A 177 -3.27 1.57 15.43
CA GLU A 177 -3.95 0.66 16.35
C GLU A 177 -5.46 0.67 16.13
#